data_9b821b47ecd8074fc3b54aba19448737
#
_entry.id   9b821b47ecd8074fc3b54aba19448737
#
_cell.length_a   1.000
_cell.length_b   1.000
_cell.length_c   1.000
_cell.angle_alpha   90.00
_cell.angle_beta   90.00
_cell.angle_gamma   90.00
#
_symmetry.space_group_name_H-M   'P 1'
#
loop_
_entity.id
_entity.type
_entity.pdbx_description
1 polymer ?
#
loop_
_entity_poly.entity_id
_entity_poly.type
_entity_poly.pdbx_seq_one_letter_code
_entity_poly.pdbx_strand_id
1 'polypeptide(L)'
;MSNNFDPDRDPEKLLHGIKASNESNWFSGGTAHILPAERKRATFDHDDMTYIIDGSPKITMKKRWIYESNTKDELDVEELGDSRKYDLERERAIGIGLSNFMRIHKKHFDRLYVPQQYEIPLMQNASLSGGYPGYGLFLTTVMGQCDEEQTGWWLYRTLTCQLTGAYAQTELGHGSNVRGLETTATYDGDCFVLHSPTLRSIKFWPSSMVSATHAAVYAQLWIKGKCYGVHVFMVQLRDENFKP
;
A
#
# COMPACT_ATOMS: atom_id res chain seq x y z
N MET A 1 22.55 14.67 14.51
CA MET A 1 21.89 14.40 15.80
C MET A 1 20.46 13.99 15.49
N SER A 2 20.16 12.71 15.59
CA SER A 2 18.83 12.16 15.31
C SER A 2 17.89 12.62 16.43
N ASN A 3 16.96 13.51 16.13
CA ASN A 3 15.86 13.80 17.02
C ASN A 3 15.01 12.52 17.12
N ASN A 4 15.26 11.72 18.16
CA ASN A 4 14.42 10.60 18.56
C ASN A 4 13.11 11.16 19.15
N PHE A 5 12.29 11.77 18.30
CA PHE A 5 10.94 12.20 18.67
C PHE A 5 10.03 10.98 18.61
N ASP A 6 9.48 10.61 19.76
CA ASP A 6 8.49 9.54 19.88
C ASP A 6 7.13 10.17 20.18
N PRO A 7 6.18 10.15 19.25
CA PRO A 7 4.87 10.76 19.43
C PRO A 7 4.06 10.14 20.58
N ASP A 8 4.40 8.92 20.99
CA ASP A 8 3.74 8.27 22.12
C ASP A 8 4.30 8.75 23.49
N ARG A 9 5.49 9.37 23.48
CA ARG A 9 6.15 9.86 24.70
C ARG A 9 6.02 11.37 24.95
N ASP A 10 5.77 12.16 23.91
CA ASP A 10 5.75 13.62 24.03
C ASP A 10 4.65 14.30 23.19
N PRO A 11 3.37 14.12 23.56
CA PRO A 11 2.25 14.65 22.81
C PRO A 11 2.17 16.20 22.80
N GLU A 12 2.77 16.89 23.78
CA GLU A 12 2.75 18.38 23.82
C GLU A 12 3.68 19.00 22.78
N LYS A 13 4.82 18.38 22.48
CA LYS A 13 5.70 18.83 21.38
C LYS A 13 5.07 18.66 20.01
N LEU A 14 4.21 17.67 19.84
CA LEU A 14 3.37 17.49 18.65
C LEU A 14 2.45 18.69 18.43
N LEU A 15 1.78 19.16 19.48
CA LEU A 15 0.87 20.30 19.42
C LEU A 15 1.55 21.60 18.99
N HIS A 16 2.78 21.84 19.46
CA HIS A 16 3.56 23.02 19.06
C HIS A 16 4.03 22.96 17.59
N GLY A 17 4.44 21.79 17.12
CA GLY A 17 4.83 21.59 15.72
C GLY A 17 3.66 21.77 14.74
N ILE A 18 2.48 21.30 15.10
CA ILE A 18 1.27 21.36 14.27
C ILE A 18 0.71 22.77 14.13
N LYS A 19 0.79 23.59 15.19
CA LYS A 19 0.38 25.01 15.10
C LYS A 19 1.27 25.81 14.14
N ALA A 20 2.53 25.49 14.05
CA ALA A 20 3.47 26.13 13.11
C ALA A 20 3.27 25.63 11.66
N SER A 21 2.88 24.38 11.45
CA SER A 21 2.66 23.82 10.11
C SER A 21 1.33 24.22 9.48
N ASN A 22 0.33 24.62 10.27
CA ASN A 22 -0.93 25.17 9.72
C ASN A 22 -0.75 26.52 9.01
N GLU A 23 0.40 27.17 9.18
CA GLU A 23 0.78 28.39 8.45
C GLU A 23 1.60 28.11 7.19
N SER A 24 2.09 26.88 6.98
CA SER A 24 2.86 26.52 5.78
C SER A 24 1.92 26.27 4.60
N ASN A 25 2.17 26.97 3.50
CA ASN A 25 1.45 26.87 2.23
C ASN A 25 1.57 25.48 1.59
N TRP A 26 0.70 24.58 1.94
CA TRP A 26 0.63 23.23 1.36
C TRP A 26 0.15 23.22 -0.11
N PHE A 27 -0.42 24.34 -0.55
CA PHE A 27 -0.89 24.53 -1.92
C PHE A 27 -0.35 25.85 -2.47
N SER A 28 0.78 25.82 -3.10
CA SER A 28 1.33 26.95 -3.85
C SER A 28 0.61 27.20 -5.20
N GLY A 29 -0.42 26.43 -5.53
CA GLY A 29 -1.24 26.60 -6.72
C GLY A 29 -2.40 27.58 -6.52
N GLY A 30 -3.00 28.07 -7.61
CA GLY A 30 -4.03 29.12 -7.65
C GLY A 30 -5.31 28.92 -6.80
N THR A 31 -5.46 27.74 -6.14
CA THR A 31 -6.57 27.42 -5.24
C THR A 31 -6.19 27.45 -3.75
N ALA A 32 -4.94 27.78 -3.40
CA ALA A 32 -4.44 27.78 -2.03
C ALA A 32 -5.25 28.68 -1.08
N HIS A 33 -5.90 29.72 -1.62
CA HIS A 33 -6.74 30.65 -0.84
C HIS A 33 -8.18 30.15 -0.64
N ILE A 34 -8.67 29.21 -1.43
CA ILE A 34 -10.07 28.74 -1.40
C ILE A 34 -10.33 27.93 -0.12
N LEU A 35 -9.52 26.94 0.17
CA LEU A 35 -9.73 26.06 1.31
C LEU A 35 -9.70 26.75 2.68
N PRO A 36 -8.74 27.67 2.97
CA PRO A 36 -8.78 28.48 4.18
C PRO A 36 -10.03 29.36 4.29
N ALA A 37 -10.50 29.93 3.15
CA ALA A 37 -11.71 30.73 3.13
C ALA A 37 -12.97 29.88 3.43
N GLU A 38 -13.09 28.72 2.82
CA GLU A 38 -14.20 27.78 3.08
C GLU A 38 -14.19 27.25 4.51
N ARG A 39 -13.01 26.94 5.07
CA ARG A 39 -12.91 26.55 6.49
C ARG A 39 -13.42 27.63 7.45
N LYS A 40 -13.16 28.93 7.16
CA LYS A 40 -13.69 30.04 7.95
C LYS A 40 -15.22 30.20 7.83
N ARG A 41 -15.81 29.71 6.75
CA ARG A 41 -17.27 29.75 6.51
C ARG A 41 -17.98 28.51 7.05
N ALA A 42 -17.26 27.48 7.43
CA ALA A 42 -17.84 26.26 7.98
C ALA A 42 -18.65 26.57 9.25
N THR A 43 -19.78 25.91 9.41
CA THR A 43 -20.67 26.03 10.59
C THR A 43 -20.25 25.09 11.72
N PHE A 44 -19.15 24.37 11.56
CA PHE A 44 -18.57 23.44 12.51
C PHE A 44 -17.06 23.68 12.62
N ASP A 45 -16.47 23.25 13.74
CA ASP A 45 -15.03 23.22 13.89
C ASP A 45 -14.44 22.09 13.05
N HIS A 46 -13.57 22.42 12.10
CA HIS A 46 -12.99 21.44 11.17
C HIS A 46 -11.97 20.52 11.86
N ASP A 47 -11.31 20.95 12.94
CA ASP A 47 -10.38 20.12 13.68
C ASP A 47 -11.15 19.10 14.53
N ASP A 48 -12.24 19.52 15.17
CA ASP A 48 -13.15 18.60 15.90
C ASP A 48 -13.72 17.53 14.96
N MET A 49 -14.14 17.93 13.76
CA MET A 49 -14.61 16.98 12.74
C MET A 49 -13.50 16.00 12.34
N THR A 50 -12.26 16.47 12.17
CA THR A 50 -11.12 15.62 11.86
C THR A 50 -10.84 14.63 12.99
N TYR A 51 -10.94 15.06 14.25
CA TYR A 51 -10.76 14.17 15.40
C TYR A 51 -11.82 13.07 15.46
N ILE A 52 -13.07 13.39 15.09
CA ILE A 52 -14.14 12.40 14.99
C ILE A 52 -13.86 11.39 13.88
N ILE A 53 -13.48 11.86 12.70
CA ILE A 53 -13.18 11.01 11.54
C ILE A 53 -11.96 10.10 11.81
N ASP A 54 -10.94 10.63 12.42
CA ASP A 54 -9.71 9.88 12.74
C ASP A 54 -9.88 8.98 13.98
N GLY A 55 -10.89 9.22 14.81
CA GLY A 55 -11.20 8.49 16.02
C GLY A 55 -10.70 9.14 17.31
N SER A 56 -9.72 10.03 17.27
CA SER A 56 -9.29 10.84 18.42
C SER A 56 -8.28 11.92 18.01
N PRO A 57 -8.11 12.98 18.84
CA PRO A 57 -7.04 13.97 18.62
C PRO A 57 -5.65 13.35 18.58
N LYS A 58 -5.37 12.35 19.40
CA LYS A 58 -4.07 11.64 19.43
C LYS A 58 -3.78 10.95 18.10
N ILE A 59 -4.76 10.28 17.51
CA ILE A 59 -4.60 9.61 16.21
C ILE A 59 -4.39 10.63 15.09
N THR A 60 -5.15 11.73 15.08
CA THR A 60 -4.98 12.82 14.11
C THR A 60 -3.58 13.41 14.19
N MET A 61 -3.10 13.71 15.40
CA MET A 61 -1.75 14.22 15.61
C MET A 61 -0.68 13.25 15.11
N LYS A 62 -0.85 11.96 15.38
CA LYS A 62 0.07 10.93 14.89
C LYS A 62 0.08 10.84 13.36
N LYS A 63 -1.08 10.88 12.72
CA LYS A 63 -1.19 10.92 11.25
C LYS A 63 -0.49 12.14 10.65
N ARG A 64 -0.74 13.33 11.21
CA ARG A 64 -0.11 14.58 10.76
C ARG A 64 1.41 14.51 10.88
N TRP A 65 1.91 14.04 12.02
CA TRP A 65 3.35 13.88 12.24
C TRP A 65 4.00 12.90 11.25
N ILE A 66 3.37 11.74 11.01
CA ILE A 66 3.85 10.75 10.04
C ILE A 66 3.90 11.38 8.65
N TYR A 67 2.86 12.07 8.25
CA TYR A 67 2.80 12.76 6.97
C TYR A 67 3.94 13.80 6.85
N GLU A 68 4.08 14.69 7.81
CA GLU A 68 5.12 15.73 7.83
C GLU A 68 6.54 15.13 7.85
N SER A 69 6.76 14.08 8.64
CA SER A 69 8.06 13.42 8.70
C SER A 69 8.45 12.73 7.40
N ASN A 70 7.48 12.27 6.64
CA ASN A 70 7.72 11.65 5.34
C ASN A 70 7.87 12.70 4.23
N THR A 71 7.14 13.81 4.29
CA THR A 71 7.24 14.89 3.29
C THR A 71 8.49 15.76 3.46
N LYS A 72 8.97 15.98 4.68
CA LYS A 72 10.21 16.75 4.94
C LYS A 72 11.49 16.13 4.38
N ASP A 73 11.48 14.82 4.20
CA ASP A 73 12.61 14.09 3.63
C ASP A 73 12.43 13.80 2.13
N GLU A 74 11.40 14.35 1.51
CA GLU A 74 11.23 14.28 0.06
C GLU A 74 12.37 15.06 -0.60
N LEU A 75 13.31 14.32 -1.17
CA LEU A 75 14.53 14.85 -1.78
C LEU A 75 14.25 15.75 -2.98
N ASP A 76 13.03 15.77 -3.49
CA ASP A 76 12.63 16.58 -4.65
C ASP A 76 11.21 17.10 -4.50
N VAL A 77 10.97 17.90 -3.46
CA VAL A 77 9.74 18.70 -3.35
C VAL A 77 9.61 19.63 -4.56
N GLU A 78 10.73 20.11 -5.11
CA GLU A 78 10.73 20.93 -6.33
C GLU A 78 10.34 20.11 -7.58
N GLU A 79 10.70 18.83 -7.68
CA GLU A 79 10.26 17.96 -8.79
C GLU A 79 8.90 17.32 -8.58
N LEU A 80 8.47 17.10 -7.33
CA LEU A 80 7.23 16.37 -6.97
C LEU A 80 6.15 17.27 -6.36
N GLY A 81 6.49 18.46 -5.88
CA GLY A 81 5.58 19.39 -5.17
C GLY A 81 4.57 20.09 -6.08
N ASP A 82 4.75 20.01 -7.37
CA ASP A 82 3.86 20.61 -8.34
C ASP A 82 2.88 19.56 -8.90
N SER A 83 1.67 19.99 -9.23
CA SER A 83 0.62 19.22 -9.93
C SER A 83 1.10 18.48 -11.19
N ARG A 84 2.30 18.82 -11.66
CA ARG A 84 2.99 18.21 -12.80
C ARG A 84 3.36 16.72 -12.65
N LYS A 85 3.22 16.12 -11.48
CA LYS A 85 3.44 14.68 -11.33
C LYS A 85 2.54 13.82 -12.25
N TYR A 86 1.40 14.34 -12.66
CA TYR A 86 0.48 13.70 -13.59
C TYR A 86 0.84 13.91 -15.06
N ASP A 87 1.72 14.89 -15.33
CA ASP A 87 2.20 15.23 -16.68
C ASP A 87 3.56 14.59 -16.99
N LEU A 88 4.11 13.83 -16.03
CA LEU A 88 5.38 13.12 -16.21
C LEU A 88 5.21 11.95 -17.18
N GLU A 89 6.24 11.74 -18.00
CA GLU A 89 6.34 10.51 -18.78
C GLU A 89 6.27 9.27 -17.87
N ARG A 90 5.61 8.23 -18.35
CA ARG A 90 5.29 7.02 -17.57
C ARG A 90 6.52 6.41 -16.89
N GLU A 91 7.64 6.28 -17.61
CA GLU A 91 8.87 5.69 -17.07
C GLU A 91 9.45 6.52 -15.93
N ARG A 92 9.46 7.84 -16.08
CA ARG A 92 9.92 8.78 -15.04
C ARG A 92 9.00 8.74 -13.82
N ALA A 93 7.68 8.72 -14.01
CA ALA A 93 6.70 8.59 -12.95
C ALA A 93 6.87 7.29 -12.16
N ILE A 94 7.11 6.18 -12.84
CA ILE A 94 7.40 4.87 -12.22
C ILE A 94 8.70 4.92 -11.40
N GLY A 95 9.77 5.47 -11.95
CA GLY A 95 11.06 5.60 -11.26
C GLY A 95 10.97 6.41 -9.98
N ILE A 96 10.29 7.57 -10.02
CA ILE A 96 10.04 8.43 -8.86
C ILE A 96 9.18 7.69 -7.82
N GLY A 97 8.10 7.04 -8.25
CA GLY A 97 7.22 6.30 -7.35
C GLY A 97 7.94 5.16 -6.63
N LEU A 98 8.77 4.39 -7.33
CA LEU A 98 9.60 3.33 -6.74
C LEU A 98 10.62 3.89 -5.74
N SER A 99 11.32 4.97 -6.08
CA SER A 99 12.29 5.62 -5.19
C SER A 99 11.62 6.09 -3.90
N ASN A 100 10.46 6.73 -3.99
CA ASN A 100 9.69 7.18 -2.84
C ASN A 100 9.19 6.01 -1.99
N PHE A 101 8.67 4.96 -2.64
CA PHE A 101 8.25 3.73 -1.95
C PHE A 101 9.42 3.13 -1.16
N MET A 102 10.57 2.91 -1.79
CA MET A 102 11.74 2.32 -1.16
C MET A 102 12.26 3.17 0.01
N ARG A 103 12.22 4.48 -0.11
CA ARG A 103 12.65 5.40 0.94
C ARG A 103 11.73 5.35 2.16
N ILE A 104 10.41 5.41 1.95
CA ILE A 104 9.43 5.29 3.02
C ILE A 104 9.52 3.90 3.65
N HIS A 105 9.62 2.87 2.81
CA HIS A 105 9.75 1.49 3.25
C HIS A 105 10.99 1.28 4.14
N LYS A 106 12.16 1.79 3.73
CA LYS A 106 13.39 1.72 4.51
C LYS A 106 13.25 2.37 5.88
N LYS A 107 12.61 3.54 5.97
CA LYS A 107 12.35 4.20 7.27
C LYS A 107 11.50 3.34 8.21
N HIS A 108 10.50 2.66 7.67
CA HIS A 108 9.64 1.79 8.46
C HIS A 108 10.35 0.49 8.84
N PHE A 109 11.14 -0.06 7.92
CA PHE A 109 11.91 -1.28 8.15
C PHE A 109 13.00 -1.12 9.21
N ASP A 110 13.76 -0.02 9.17
CA ASP A 110 14.80 0.28 10.17
C ASP A 110 14.24 0.38 11.60
N ARG A 111 12.92 0.54 11.74
CA ARG A 111 12.20 0.56 13.02
C ARG A 111 11.51 -0.77 13.38
N LEU A 112 11.68 -1.82 12.58
CA LEU A 112 10.97 -3.12 12.70
C LEU A 112 9.45 -2.95 12.83
N TYR A 113 8.88 -2.07 12.01
CA TYR A 113 7.53 -1.60 12.19
C TYR A 113 6.64 -2.04 11.02
N VAL A 114 5.57 -2.75 11.33
CA VAL A 114 4.51 -3.02 10.34
C VAL A 114 3.69 -1.74 10.17
N PRO A 115 3.56 -1.20 8.94
CA PRO A 115 2.81 0.01 8.70
C PRO A 115 1.40 -0.11 9.28
N GLN A 116 1.01 0.83 10.13
CA GLN A 116 -0.35 0.87 10.63
C GLN A 116 -1.30 1.36 9.53
N GLN A 117 -2.58 1.05 9.69
CA GLN A 117 -3.62 1.32 8.68
C GLN A 117 -3.63 2.77 8.16
N TYR A 118 -3.20 3.75 8.97
CA TYR A 118 -3.13 5.16 8.57
C TYR A 118 -1.82 5.55 7.84
N GLU A 119 -0.80 4.70 7.85
CA GLU A 119 0.45 4.91 7.08
C GLU A 119 0.33 4.40 5.65
N ILE A 120 -0.56 3.46 5.45
CA ILE A 120 -0.89 2.88 4.15
C ILE A 120 -1.24 3.95 3.09
N PRO A 121 -2.11 4.94 3.34
CA PRO A 121 -2.41 5.98 2.36
C PRO A 121 -1.20 6.85 1.99
N LEU A 122 -0.26 7.06 2.93
CA LEU A 122 0.97 7.80 2.65
C LEU A 122 1.89 7.05 1.72
N MET A 123 2.01 5.74 1.93
CA MET A 123 2.76 4.87 1.01
C MET A 123 2.09 4.80 -0.37
N GLN A 124 0.76 4.86 -0.44
CA GLN A 124 0.03 4.90 -1.70
C GLN A 124 0.29 6.19 -2.49
N ASN A 125 0.31 7.34 -1.83
CA ASN A 125 0.60 8.62 -2.47
C ASN A 125 2.05 8.73 -2.96
N ALA A 126 2.97 8.03 -2.33
CA ALA A 126 4.35 7.94 -2.78
C ALA A 126 4.52 7.05 -4.02
N SER A 127 3.55 6.20 -4.33
CA SER A 127 3.67 5.25 -5.43
C SER A 127 2.69 5.52 -6.56
N LEU A 128 3.02 6.42 -7.45
CA LEU A 128 2.40 6.48 -8.79
C LEU A 128 2.69 5.20 -9.60
N SER A 129 3.58 4.35 -9.13
CA SER A 129 4.15 3.21 -9.87
C SER A 129 3.45 1.87 -9.65
N GLY A 130 2.36 1.82 -8.88
CA GLY A 130 1.67 0.55 -8.61
C GLY A 130 2.48 -0.45 -7.74
N GLY A 131 3.64 -0.07 -7.20
CA GLY A 131 4.42 -0.93 -6.29
C GLY A 131 3.69 -1.18 -4.98
N TYR A 132 2.98 -0.19 -4.48
CA TYR A 132 2.26 -0.28 -3.23
C TYR A 132 1.08 -1.28 -3.24
N PRO A 133 0.17 -1.30 -4.22
CA PRO A 133 -0.92 -2.27 -4.19
C PRO A 133 -0.43 -3.72 -4.14
N GLY A 134 0.65 -4.04 -4.86
CA GLY A 134 1.29 -5.33 -4.77
C GLY A 134 1.82 -5.61 -3.37
N TYR A 135 2.60 -4.69 -2.80
CA TYR A 135 3.13 -4.82 -1.46
C TYR A 135 2.02 -4.86 -0.41
N GLY A 136 1.10 -3.88 -0.40
CA GLY A 136 0.06 -3.77 0.63
C GLY A 136 -0.93 -4.92 0.59
N LEU A 137 -1.48 -5.27 -0.56
CA LEU A 137 -2.45 -6.35 -0.71
C LEU A 137 -1.79 -7.73 -0.52
N PHE A 138 -0.58 -7.93 -1.04
CA PHE A 138 0.16 -9.17 -0.82
C PHE A 138 0.52 -9.35 0.66
N LEU A 139 1.05 -8.31 1.31
CA LEU A 139 1.39 -8.32 2.72
C LEU A 139 0.17 -8.63 3.61
N THR A 140 -0.96 -7.97 3.36
CA THR A 140 -2.18 -8.21 4.13
C THR A 140 -2.73 -9.61 3.90
N THR A 141 -2.54 -10.19 2.70
CA THR A 141 -2.86 -11.59 2.42
C THR A 141 -1.98 -12.53 3.25
N VAL A 142 -0.67 -12.30 3.29
CA VAL A 142 0.26 -13.06 4.13
C VAL A 142 -0.18 -13.02 5.60
N MET A 143 -0.44 -11.82 6.12
CA MET A 143 -0.81 -11.63 7.53
C MET A 143 -2.19 -12.23 7.89
N GLY A 144 -3.11 -12.29 6.94
CA GLY A 144 -4.50 -12.69 7.19
C GLY A 144 -4.86 -14.11 6.75
N GLN A 145 -4.08 -14.75 5.89
CA GLN A 145 -4.43 -16.03 5.27
C GLN A 145 -3.39 -17.13 5.50
N CYS A 146 -2.16 -16.77 5.83
CA CYS A 146 -1.10 -17.73 6.13
C CYS A 146 -1.18 -18.23 7.58
N ASP A 147 -0.79 -19.46 7.81
CA ASP A 147 -0.54 -19.97 9.15
C ASP A 147 0.75 -19.37 9.75
N GLU A 148 1.09 -19.78 10.97
CA GLU A 148 2.22 -19.22 11.72
C GLU A 148 3.58 -19.49 11.05
N GLU A 149 3.77 -20.70 10.52
CA GLU A 149 4.98 -21.13 9.81
C GLU A 149 5.12 -20.38 8.48
N GLN A 150 4.07 -20.33 7.69
CA GLN A 150 4.01 -19.60 6.42
C GLN A 150 4.23 -18.11 6.63
N THR A 151 3.57 -17.52 7.64
CA THR A 151 3.75 -16.11 7.97
C THR A 151 5.20 -15.81 8.32
N GLY A 152 5.85 -16.61 9.13
CA GLY A 152 7.27 -16.46 9.47
C GLY A 152 8.17 -16.44 8.24
N TRP A 153 7.88 -17.28 7.24
CA TRP A 153 8.67 -17.34 6.01
C TRP A 153 8.39 -16.16 5.05
N TRP A 154 7.11 -15.83 4.82
CA TRP A 154 6.69 -14.83 3.84
C TRP A 154 6.86 -13.40 4.36
N LEU A 155 6.51 -13.14 5.63
CA LEU A 155 6.44 -11.80 6.20
C LEU A 155 7.79 -11.09 6.15
N TYR A 156 8.84 -11.73 6.66
CA TYR A 156 10.17 -11.14 6.69
C TYR A 156 10.67 -10.79 5.29
N ARG A 157 10.53 -11.70 4.33
CA ARG A 157 10.98 -11.49 2.96
C ARG A 157 10.21 -10.39 2.23
N THR A 158 8.93 -10.28 2.52
CA THR A 158 8.08 -9.20 1.98
C THR A 158 8.48 -7.86 2.59
N LEU A 159 8.65 -7.79 3.91
CA LEU A 159 9.03 -6.57 4.62
C LEU A 159 10.42 -6.09 4.23
N THR A 160 11.34 -6.98 3.90
CA THR A 160 12.70 -6.63 3.47
C THR A 160 12.82 -6.42 1.96
N CYS A 161 11.72 -6.49 1.22
CA CYS A 161 11.71 -6.45 -0.25
C CYS A 161 12.64 -7.51 -0.92
N GLN A 162 12.96 -8.59 -0.22
CA GLN A 162 13.66 -9.75 -0.82
C GLN A 162 12.77 -10.46 -1.83
N LEU A 163 11.47 -10.36 -1.65
CA LEU A 163 10.48 -10.70 -2.65
C LEU A 163 9.47 -9.56 -2.83
N THR A 164 8.95 -9.46 -4.03
CA THR A 164 7.87 -8.52 -4.36
C THR A 164 6.64 -9.32 -4.76
N GLY A 165 5.50 -8.98 -4.17
CA GLY A 165 4.26 -9.70 -4.35
C GLY A 165 3.28 -8.99 -5.27
N ALA A 166 2.58 -9.73 -6.11
CA ALA A 166 1.39 -9.29 -6.81
C ALA A 166 0.13 -9.85 -6.14
N TYR A 167 -1.00 -9.19 -6.35
CA TYR A 167 -2.31 -9.67 -5.89
C TYR A 167 -3.18 -9.99 -7.10
N ALA A 168 -3.51 -11.28 -7.28
CA ALA A 168 -4.19 -11.80 -8.45
C ALA A 168 -5.52 -12.47 -8.07
N GLN A 169 -6.53 -11.65 -7.75
CA GLN A 169 -7.88 -12.10 -7.45
C GLN A 169 -8.81 -11.91 -8.65
N THR A 170 -8.95 -10.69 -9.13
CA THR A 170 -9.87 -10.32 -10.22
C THR A 170 -9.61 -11.09 -11.50
N GLU A 171 -10.66 -11.51 -12.16
CA GLU A 171 -10.64 -12.12 -13.50
C GLU A 171 -11.36 -11.22 -14.50
N LEU A 172 -11.11 -11.39 -15.80
CA LEU A 172 -11.84 -10.65 -16.84
C LEU A 172 -13.36 -10.79 -16.71
N GLY A 173 -13.84 -11.96 -16.31
CA GLY A 173 -15.26 -12.24 -16.12
C GLY A 173 -15.81 -11.94 -14.72
N HIS A 174 -14.92 -11.70 -13.73
CA HIS A 174 -15.33 -11.67 -12.32
C HIS A 174 -14.56 -10.62 -11.53
N GLY A 175 -15.20 -9.49 -11.23
CA GLY A 175 -14.70 -8.46 -10.31
C GLY A 175 -15.28 -8.65 -8.91
N SER A 176 -16.49 -8.13 -8.69
CA SER A 176 -17.18 -8.20 -7.38
C SER A 176 -17.69 -9.60 -7.03
N ASN A 177 -17.98 -10.44 -8.03
CA ASN A 177 -18.41 -11.82 -7.81
C ASN A 177 -17.21 -12.75 -7.56
N VAL A 178 -16.54 -12.60 -6.44
CA VAL A 178 -15.37 -13.41 -6.06
C VAL A 178 -15.69 -14.90 -5.95
N ARG A 179 -16.93 -15.24 -5.54
CA ARG A 179 -17.36 -16.64 -5.47
C ARG A 179 -17.49 -17.30 -6.85
N GLY A 180 -17.63 -16.49 -7.89
CA GLY A 180 -17.72 -16.96 -9.27
C GLY A 180 -16.39 -17.09 -9.99
N LEU A 181 -15.26 -16.96 -9.32
CA LEU A 181 -13.94 -17.15 -9.94
C LEU A 181 -13.85 -18.51 -10.64
N GLU A 182 -13.32 -18.50 -11.86
CA GLU A 182 -13.20 -19.68 -12.72
C GLU A 182 -11.80 -20.29 -12.71
N THR A 183 -10.77 -19.54 -12.29
CA THR A 183 -9.43 -20.12 -12.05
C THR A 183 -9.54 -21.23 -11.01
N THR A 184 -8.96 -22.38 -11.32
CA THR A 184 -8.94 -23.55 -10.43
C THR A 184 -7.56 -23.84 -9.90
N ALA A 185 -7.51 -24.44 -8.73
CA ALA A 185 -6.32 -25.06 -8.14
C ALA A 185 -6.69 -26.47 -7.75
N THR A 186 -6.24 -27.45 -8.52
CA THR A 186 -6.57 -28.87 -8.31
C THR A 186 -5.39 -29.57 -7.67
N TYR A 187 -5.63 -30.22 -6.53
CA TYR A 187 -4.64 -31.06 -5.87
C TYR A 187 -4.55 -32.42 -6.58
N ASP A 188 -3.36 -32.77 -7.04
CA ASP A 188 -3.10 -34.04 -7.76
C ASP A 188 -2.43 -35.12 -6.90
N GLY A 189 -2.15 -34.83 -5.62
CA GLY A 189 -1.48 -35.73 -4.69
C GLY A 189 -0.15 -35.19 -4.17
N ASP A 190 0.59 -34.44 -4.97
CA ASP A 190 1.88 -33.85 -4.62
C ASP A 190 1.85 -32.32 -4.64
N CYS A 191 1.15 -31.72 -5.61
CA CYS A 191 1.10 -30.29 -5.80
C CYS A 191 -0.30 -29.80 -6.16
N PHE A 192 -0.45 -28.49 -6.22
CA PHE A 192 -1.64 -27.83 -6.76
C PHE A 192 -1.39 -27.39 -8.19
N VAL A 193 -2.21 -27.88 -9.13
CA VAL A 193 -2.21 -27.44 -10.51
C VAL A 193 -3.15 -26.25 -10.65
N LEU A 194 -2.58 -25.05 -10.87
CA LEU A 194 -3.36 -23.84 -11.14
C LEU A 194 -3.66 -23.74 -12.63
N HIS A 195 -4.91 -23.46 -12.96
CA HIS A 195 -5.36 -23.37 -14.35
C HIS A 195 -6.46 -22.32 -14.52
N SER A 196 -6.29 -21.46 -15.53
CA SER A 196 -7.31 -20.49 -15.99
C SER A 196 -7.87 -20.99 -17.33
N PRO A 197 -8.98 -21.77 -17.32
CA PRO A 197 -9.41 -22.54 -18.49
C PRO A 197 -10.08 -21.70 -19.58
N THR A 198 -10.53 -20.50 -19.27
CA THR A 198 -11.30 -19.66 -20.20
C THR A 198 -10.70 -18.25 -20.30
N LEU A 199 -11.07 -17.51 -21.33
CA LEU A 199 -10.74 -16.09 -21.43
C LEU A 199 -11.26 -15.30 -20.23
N ARG A 200 -12.41 -15.66 -19.71
CA ARG A 200 -13.05 -15.01 -18.55
C ARG A 200 -12.27 -15.24 -17.25
N SER A 201 -11.57 -16.37 -17.12
CA SER A 201 -10.76 -16.72 -15.96
C SER A 201 -9.37 -16.10 -15.94
N ILE A 202 -8.94 -15.43 -17.01
CA ILE A 202 -7.65 -14.74 -17.05
C ILE A 202 -7.63 -13.68 -15.96
N LYS A 203 -6.60 -13.72 -15.10
CA LYS A 203 -6.39 -12.72 -14.06
C LYS A 203 -6.15 -11.35 -14.69
N PHE A 204 -6.91 -10.35 -14.23
CA PHE A 204 -6.94 -9.01 -14.79
C PHE A 204 -6.42 -7.99 -13.80
N TRP A 205 -5.61 -7.04 -14.28
CA TRP A 205 -4.95 -5.95 -13.55
C TRP A 205 -4.25 -6.33 -12.22
N PRO A 206 -3.55 -7.45 -12.12
CA PRO A 206 -2.76 -7.72 -10.94
C PRO A 206 -1.70 -6.63 -10.80
N SER A 207 -1.73 -5.93 -9.67
CA SER A 207 -0.77 -4.87 -9.41
C SER A 207 0.65 -5.42 -9.30
N SER A 208 1.63 -4.64 -9.75
CA SER A 208 3.06 -4.99 -9.69
C SER A 208 3.50 -6.21 -10.51
N MET A 209 2.65 -6.76 -11.37
CA MET A 209 2.95 -7.98 -12.13
C MET A 209 4.22 -7.86 -13.00
N VAL A 210 4.57 -6.65 -13.43
CA VAL A 210 5.77 -6.39 -14.23
C VAL A 210 7.06 -6.69 -13.47
N SER A 211 7.09 -6.45 -12.16
CA SER A 211 8.26 -6.58 -11.30
C SER A 211 8.09 -7.61 -10.18
N ALA A 212 6.88 -8.15 -10.00
CA ALA A 212 6.62 -9.08 -8.91
C ALA A 212 7.35 -10.41 -9.14
N THR A 213 7.99 -10.91 -8.10
CA THR A 213 8.61 -12.24 -8.08
C THR A 213 7.62 -13.33 -7.74
N HIS A 214 6.57 -12.99 -6.95
CA HIS A 214 5.53 -13.90 -6.49
C HIS A 214 4.15 -13.25 -6.64
N ALA A 215 3.11 -14.08 -6.59
CA ALA A 215 1.72 -13.62 -6.56
C ALA A 215 0.89 -14.39 -5.54
N ALA A 216 -0.01 -13.68 -4.87
CA ALA A 216 -1.13 -14.28 -4.16
C ALA A 216 -2.27 -14.49 -5.17
N VAL A 217 -2.47 -15.72 -5.62
CA VAL A 217 -3.45 -16.09 -6.65
C VAL A 217 -4.68 -16.69 -5.97
N TYR A 218 -5.84 -16.12 -6.22
CA TYR A 218 -7.11 -16.65 -5.71
C TYR A 218 -7.73 -17.57 -6.75
N ALA A 219 -8.05 -18.81 -6.34
CA ALA A 219 -8.59 -19.85 -7.22
C ALA A 219 -9.57 -20.76 -6.47
N GLN A 220 -10.44 -21.44 -7.19
CA GLN A 220 -11.33 -22.49 -6.65
C GLN A 220 -10.47 -23.72 -6.31
N LEU A 221 -10.45 -24.10 -5.04
CA LEU A 221 -9.72 -25.29 -4.56
C LEU A 221 -10.51 -26.55 -4.86
N TRP A 222 -9.86 -27.49 -5.57
CA TRP A 222 -10.41 -28.81 -5.87
C TRP A 222 -9.54 -29.91 -5.28
N ILE A 223 -10.14 -30.79 -4.49
CA ILE A 223 -9.46 -31.97 -3.91
C ILE A 223 -10.36 -33.19 -4.15
N LYS A 224 -9.82 -34.23 -4.79
CA LYS A 224 -10.54 -35.47 -5.09
C LYS A 224 -11.93 -35.23 -5.71
N GLY A 225 -12.01 -34.31 -6.68
CA GLY A 225 -13.25 -33.99 -7.39
C GLY A 225 -14.27 -33.12 -6.63
N LYS A 226 -13.95 -32.71 -5.39
CA LYS A 226 -14.82 -31.82 -4.59
C LYS A 226 -14.26 -30.40 -4.58
N CYS A 227 -15.12 -29.40 -4.84
CA CYS A 227 -14.78 -27.98 -4.72
C CYS A 227 -14.94 -27.51 -3.26
N TYR A 228 -13.93 -26.84 -2.75
CA TYR A 228 -13.89 -26.25 -1.40
C TYR A 228 -14.05 -24.71 -1.43
N GLY A 229 -14.28 -24.13 -2.60
CA GLY A 229 -14.43 -22.69 -2.78
C GLY A 229 -13.10 -21.97 -2.99
N VAL A 230 -13.15 -20.65 -2.90
CA VAL A 230 -11.99 -19.79 -3.18
C VAL A 230 -10.97 -19.87 -2.06
N HIS A 231 -9.73 -20.18 -2.44
CA HIS A 231 -8.55 -20.17 -1.57
C HIS A 231 -7.42 -19.37 -2.22
N VAL A 232 -6.44 -18.97 -1.43
CA VAL A 232 -5.26 -18.25 -1.91
C VAL A 232 -4.08 -19.20 -2.06
N PHE A 233 -3.31 -19.01 -3.13
CA PHE A 233 -2.12 -19.79 -3.45
C PHE A 233 -0.95 -18.82 -3.68
N MET A 234 0.16 -19.05 -3.00
CA MET A 234 1.39 -18.30 -3.21
C MET A 234 2.14 -18.91 -4.38
N VAL A 235 2.28 -18.16 -5.46
CA VAL A 235 2.84 -18.63 -6.73
C VAL A 235 4.10 -17.85 -7.05
N GLN A 236 5.19 -18.56 -7.31
CA GLN A 236 6.40 -17.95 -7.86
C GLN A 236 6.16 -17.63 -9.34
N LEU A 237 6.42 -16.38 -9.73
CA LEU A 237 6.25 -15.89 -11.10
C LEU A 237 7.56 -15.76 -11.85
N ARG A 238 8.65 -15.54 -11.11
CA ARG A 238 9.99 -15.32 -11.68
C ARG A 238 11.03 -16.01 -10.84
N ASP A 239 12.09 -16.46 -11.50
CA ASP A 239 13.27 -16.98 -10.85
C ASP A 239 14.10 -15.85 -10.18
N GLU A 240 15.23 -16.21 -9.60
CA GLU A 240 16.20 -15.29 -8.98
C GLU A 240 16.86 -14.31 -9.96
N ASN A 241 16.78 -14.58 -11.26
CA ASN A 241 17.25 -13.72 -12.35
C ASN A 241 16.13 -12.88 -12.96
N PHE A 242 14.96 -12.82 -12.30
CA PHE A 242 13.75 -12.13 -12.76
C PHE A 242 13.19 -12.64 -14.09
N LYS A 243 13.53 -13.87 -14.49
CA LYS A 243 12.94 -14.51 -15.67
C LYS A 243 11.64 -15.23 -15.28
N PRO A 244 10.60 -15.10 -16.15
CA PRO A 244 9.34 -15.85 -15.98
C PRO A 244 9.55 -17.36 -16.03
#